data_4c52a0bbc59e57213c4d94d00f3293b5
#
_entry.id   4c52a0bbc59e57213c4d94d00f3293b5
#
_cell.length_a   1.000
_cell.length_b   1.000
_cell.length_c   1.000
_cell.angle_alpha   90.00
_cell.angle_beta   90.00
_cell.angle_gamma   90.00
#
_symmetry.space_group_name_H-M   'P 1'
#
loop_
_entity.id
_entity.type
_entity.pdbx_description
1 polymer ?
#
loop_
_entity_poly.entity_id
_entity_poly.type
_entity_poly.pdbx_seq_one_letter_code
_entity_poly.pdbx_strand_id
1 'polypeptide(L)'
;MPQENWRIMEEREFFNEITEQRTHTLTCPKCGQAGEYKVTWVVRRKRAQLPRGADERDRARFAKAQSYMVRSDDKVSCANIRCRKPFEISQLQSLAFLSE
;
A
#
# COMPACT_ATOMS: atom_id res chain seq x y z
N MET A 1 7.76 35.34 6.57
CA MET A 1 6.51 34.61 6.65
C MET A 1 6.68 33.28 7.34
N PRO A 2 6.19 33.16 8.49
CA PRO A 2 6.33 31.92 9.25
C PRO A 2 5.37 30.85 8.77
N GLN A 3 5.60 30.36 7.59
CA GLN A 3 4.73 29.33 7.00
C GLN A 3 4.76 28.04 7.79
N GLU A 4 5.89 27.78 8.39
CA GLU A 4 6.06 26.54 9.13
C GLU A 4 5.09 26.43 10.30
N ASN A 5 4.62 27.56 10.83
CA ASN A 5 3.67 27.54 11.93
C ASN A 5 2.28 27.10 11.51
N TRP A 6 2.03 27.11 10.20
CA TRP A 6 0.75 26.73 9.65
C TRP A 6 0.79 25.34 9.03
N ARG A 7 1.97 24.73 9.09
CA ARG A 7 2.15 23.44 8.46
C ARG A 7 1.34 22.39 9.17
N ILE A 8 0.50 21.70 8.41
CA ILE A 8 -0.22 20.54 8.89
C ILE A 8 0.69 19.34 8.69
N MET A 9 0.84 18.53 9.73
CA MET A 9 1.63 17.31 9.62
C MET A 9 1.02 16.41 8.58
N GLU A 10 1.82 15.95 7.62
CA GLU A 10 1.34 15.09 6.56
C GLU A 10 1.11 13.68 7.07
N GLU A 11 0.13 13.02 6.49
CA GLU A 11 -0.22 11.67 6.89
C GLU A 11 0.97 10.72 6.85
N ARG A 12 1.84 10.88 5.86
CA ARG A 12 3.02 10.01 5.73
C ARG A 12 3.93 10.08 6.93
N GLU A 13 3.86 11.15 7.72
CA GLU A 13 4.68 11.29 8.92
C GLU A 13 4.17 10.42 10.06
N PHE A 14 2.95 9.89 9.93
CA PHE A 14 2.37 8.99 10.92
C PHE A 14 2.87 7.55 10.75
N PHE A 15 3.50 7.24 9.62
CA PHE A 15 3.80 5.86 9.25
C PHE A 15 5.26 5.65 8.93
N ASN A 16 5.69 4.42 9.14
CA ASN A 16 6.93 3.91 8.56
C ASN A 16 6.54 3.18 7.29
N GLU A 17 7.22 3.49 6.19
CA GLU A 17 6.86 2.97 4.89
C GLU A 17 7.96 2.06 4.38
N ILE A 18 7.59 0.87 3.94
CA ILE A 18 8.50 -0.05 3.27
C ILE A 18 7.79 -0.60 2.04
N THR A 19 8.59 -1.05 1.09
CA THR A 19 8.08 -1.72 -0.10
C THR A 19 8.42 -3.19 0.02
N GLU A 20 7.42 -4.05 -0.20
CA GLU A 20 7.65 -5.48 -0.15
C GLU A 20 6.85 -6.17 -1.24
N GLN A 21 7.33 -7.35 -1.65
CA GLN A 21 6.63 -8.17 -2.62
C GLN A 21 5.93 -9.30 -1.89
N ARG A 22 4.70 -9.56 -2.31
CA ARG A 22 3.92 -10.68 -1.77
C ARG A 22 3.45 -11.54 -2.92
N THR A 23 3.45 -12.85 -2.69
CA THR A 23 3.01 -13.80 -3.71
C THR A 23 1.51 -13.99 -3.61
N HIS A 24 0.84 -13.88 -4.75
CA HIS A 24 -0.60 -14.08 -4.83
C HIS A 24 -0.90 -15.01 -5.98
N THR A 25 -1.95 -15.81 -5.81
CA THR A 25 -2.45 -16.64 -6.90
C THR A 25 -3.46 -15.81 -7.69
N LEU A 26 -3.17 -15.60 -8.96
CA LEU A 26 -4.05 -14.85 -9.85
C LEU A 26 -4.39 -15.69 -11.05
N THR A 27 -5.58 -15.46 -11.61
CA THR A 27 -6.04 -16.16 -12.80
C THR A 27 -6.05 -15.19 -13.97
N CYS A 28 -5.35 -15.56 -15.04
CA CYS A 28 -5.32 -14.76 -16.25
C CYS A 28 -6.69 -14.77 -16.91
N PRO A 29 -7.31 -13.62 -17.13
CA PRO A 29 -8.65 -13.58 -17.75
C PRO A 29 -8.62 -13.96 -19.22
N LYS A 30 -7.45 -13.99 -19.83
CA LYS A 30 -7.34 -14.24 -21.25
C LYS A 30 -7.14 -15.73 -21.57
N CYS A 31 -6.45 -16.47 -20.72
CA CYS A 31 -6.26 -17.91 -20.93
C CYS A 31 -6.88 -18.76 -19.83
N GLY A 32 -7.32 -18.14 -18.73
CA GLY A 32 -7.99 -18.85 -17.65
C GLY A 32 -7.09 -19.64 -16.73
N GLN A 33 -5.79 -19.60 -16.92
CA GLN A 33 -4.87 -20.36 -16.10
C GLN A 33 -4.47 -19.58 -14.86
N ALA A 34 -4.52 -20.26 -13.72
CA ALA A 34 -4.06 -19.69 -12.46
C ALA A 34 -2.55 -19.84 -12.35
N GLY A 35 -1.92 -18.90 -11.66
CA GLY A 35 -0.49 -18.93 -11.43
C GLY A 35 -0.13 -18.06 -10.26
N GLU A 36 1.11 -18.21 -9.80
CA GLU A 36 1.61 -17.40 -8.71
C GLU A 36 2.35 -16.19 -9.25
N TYR A 37 2.06 -15.05 -8.70
CA TYR A 37 2.63 -13.77 -9.12
C TYR A 37 3.14 -13.00 -7.94
N LYS A 38 4.27 -12.33 -8.12
CA LYS A 38 4.80 -11.44 -7.11
C LYS A 38 4.25 -10.04 -7.36
N VAL A 39 3.55 -9.52 -6.38
CA VAL A 39 2.91 -8.21 -6.47
C VAL A 39 3.57 -7.31 -5.45
N THR A 40 3.91 -6.11 -5.89
CA THR A 40 4.59 -5.13 -5.04
C THR A 40 3.58 -4.32 -4.26
N TRP A 41 3.82 -4.20 -2.97
CA TRP A 41 2.98 -3.44 -2.05
C TRP A 41 3.82 -2.40 -1.32
N VAL A 42 3.24 -1.25 -1.11
CA VAL A 42 3.79 -0.24 -0.21
C VAL A 42 3.09 -0.43 1.12
N VAL A 43 3.85 -0.85 2.13
CA VAL A 43 3.30 -1.16 3.45
C VAL A 43 3.58 0.03 4.37
N ARG A 44 2.52 0.60 4.93
CA ARG A 44 2.60 1.76 5.81
C ARG A 44 2.14 1.34 7.19
N ARG A 45 3.10 1.21 8.10
CA ARG A 45 2.81 0.82 9.47
C ARG A 45 2.83 2.04 10.36
N LYS A 46 1.80 2.19 11.15
CA LYS A 46 1.68 3.29 12.07
C LYS A 46 2.87 3.30 13.03
N ARG A 47 3.46 4.46 13.20
CA ARG A 47 4.59 4.63 14.13
C ARG A 47 4.11 4.42 15.56
N ALA A 48 5.05 4.03 16.42
CA ALA A 48 4.73 3.87 17.83
C ALA A 48 4.42 5.22 18.48
N GLN A 49 5.05 6.27 17.99
CA GLN A 49 4.87 7.61 18.53
C GLN A 49 4.88 8.63 17.40
N LEU A 50 4.20 9.73 17.62
CA LEU A 50 4.23 10.83 16.68
C LEU A 50 5.60 11.51 16.69
N PRO A 51 6.03 12.04 15.54
CA PRO A 51 7.24 12.86 15.49
C PRO A 51 7.09 14.10 16.37
N ARG A 52 8.23 14.70 16.69
CA ARG A 52 8.26 15.95 17.41
C ARG A 52 7.54 17.04 16.62
N GLY A 53 6.92 17.96 17.34
CA GLY A 53 6.24 19.08 16.73
C GLY A 53 4.78 18.82 16.42
N ALA A 54 4.29 17.63 16.75
CA ALA A 54 2.87 17.33 16.58
C ALA A 54 2.04 18.14 17.57
N ASP A 55 0.94 18.70 17.07
CA ASP A 55 0.02 19.42 17.92
C ASP A 55 -1.17 18.51 18.27
N GLU A 56 -2.18 19.10 18.87
CA GLU A 56 -3.34 18.35 19.32
C GLU A 56 -4.15 17.77 18.18
N ARG A 57 -4.24 18.49 17.08
CA ARG A 57 -4.91 17.96 15.89
C ARG A 57 -4.17 16.77 15.32
N ASP A 58 -2.86 16.86 15.28
CA ASP A 58 -2.04 15.78 14.77
C ASP A 58 -2.21 14.54 15.63
N ARG A 59 -2.27 14.73 16.95
CA ARG A 59 -2.48 13.60 17.85
C ARG A 59 -3.85 12.95 17.64
N ALA A 60 -4.87 13.77 17.43
CA ALA A 60 -6.21 13.25 17.17
C ALA A 60 -6.26 12.45 15.87
N ARG A 61 -5.62 12.96 14.82
CA ARG A 61 -5.55 12.27 13.54
C ARG A 61 -4.76 10.98 13.66
N PHE A 62 -3.64 11.05 14.36
CA PHE A 62 -2.80 9.86 14.55
C PHE A 62 -3.56 8.76 15.31
N ALA A 63 -4.34 9.14 16.32
CA ALA A 63 -5.08 8.17 17.10
C ALA A 63 -6.07 7.38 16.24
N LYS A 64 -6.57 7.99 15.17
CA LYS A 64 -7.52 7.36 14.27
C LYS A 64 -6.85 6.64 13.11
N ALA A 65 -5.56 6.87 12.91
CA ALA A 65 -4.85 6.28 11.78
C ALA A 65 -4.68 4.78 11.99
N GLN A 66 -4.71 4.04 10.90
CA GLN A 66 -4.53 2.59 10.90
C GLN A 66 -3.45 2.22 9.93
N SER A 67 -2.67 1.21 10.27
CA SER A 67 -1.67 0.68 9.36
C SER A 67 -2.38 0.07 8.14
N TYR A 68 -1.78 0.26 6.97
CA TYR A 68 -2.39 -0.24 5.75
C TYR A 68 -1.31 -0.48 4.70
N MET A 69 -1.71 -1.15 3.63
CA MET A 69 -0.82 -1.34 2.50
C MET A 69 -1.56 -1.00 1.21
N VAL A 70 -0.81 -0.50 0.24
CA VAL A 70 -1.34 -0.09 -1.06
C VAL A 70 -0.60 -0.88 -2.12
N ARG A 71 -1.37 -1.45 -3.05
CA ARG A 71 -0.77 -2.17 -4.16
C ARG A 71 -0.20 -1.18 -5.17
N SER A 72 1.08 -1.34 -5.51
CA SER A 72 1.72 -0.45 -6.46
C SER A 72 1.76 -1.03 -7.87
N ASP A 73 1.53 -2.35 -8.02
CA ASP A 73 1.45 -2.98 -9.34
C ASP A 73 0.02 -3.07 -9.80
N ASP A 74 -0.25 -2.62 -11.01
CA ASP A 74 -1.59 -2.69 -11.59
C ASP A 74 -1.72 -3.79 -12.62
N LYS A 75 -0.61 -4.23 -13.20
CA LYS A 75 -0.60 -5.23 -14.27
C LYS A 75 0.50 -6.23 -14.06
N VAL A 76 0.26 -7.44 -14.54
CA VAL A 76 1.27 -8.48 -14.58
C VAL A 76 1.18 -9.18 -15.95
N SER A 77 2.26 -9.87 -16.32
CA SER A 77 2.25 -10.68 -17.54
C SER A 77 1.93 -12.12 -17.16
N CYS A 78 1.06 -12.75 -17.94
CA CYS A 78 0.64 -14.12 -17.68
C CYS A 78 1.84 -15.05 -17.58
N ALA A 79 1.84 -15.90 -16.56
CA ALA A 79 2.93 -16.84 -16.33
C ALA A 79 2.88 -18.02 -17.31
N ASN A 80 1.74 -18.24 -17.97
CA ASN A 80 1.61 -19.29 -18.95
C ASN A 80 2.44 -18.94 -20.19
N ILE A 81 3.43 -19.78 -20.48
CA ILE A 81 4.37 -19.52 -21.56
C ILE A 81 3.69 -19.39 -22.91
N ARG A 82 2.52 -20.00 -23.07
CA ARG A 82 1.76 -19.94 -24.33
C ARG A 82 0.90 -18.69 -24.43
N CYS A 83 0.64 -18.03 -23.32
CA CYS A 83 -0.19 -16.84 -23.29
C CYS A 83 0.64 -15.57 -23.22
N ARG A 84 1.36 -15.39 -22.11
CA ARG A 84 2.28 -14.25 -21.88
C ARG A 84 1.64 -12.89 -22.04
N LYS A 85 0.32 -12.81 -22.13
CA LYS A 85 -0.34 -11.53 -22.30
C LYS A 85 -0.43 -10.79 -20.96
N PRO A 86 -0.28 -9.47 -21.00
CA PRO A 86 -0.47 -8.70 -19.78
C PRO A 86 -1.96 -8.64 -19.41
N PHE A 87 -2.24 -8.60 -18.11
CA PHE A 87 -3.61 -8.40 -17.65
C PHE A 87 -3.59 -7.55 -16.37
N GLU A 88 -4.69 -6.87 -16.15
CA GLU A 88 -4.81 -6.02 -14.98
C GLU A 88 -5.12 -6.86 -13.74
N ILE A 89 -4.57 -6.44 -12.61
CA ILE A 89 -4.82 -7.12 -11.35
C ILE A 89 -6.15 -6.62 -10.80
N SER A 90 -7.21 -7.41 -11.02
CA SER A 90 -8.54 -7.06 -10.55
C SER A 90 -9.04 -7.95 -9.43
N GLN A 91 -8.29 -9.02 -9.12
CA GLN A 91 -8.69 -10.00 -8.12
C GLN A 91 -8.21 -9.64 -6.71
N LEU A 92 -7.39 -8.61 -6.60
CA LEU A 92 -6.86 -8.14 -5.33
C LEU A 92 -7.34 -6.73 -5.08
N GLN A 93 -7.54 -6.41 -3.82
CA GLN A 93 -7.84 -5.03 -3.43
C GLN A 93 -6.62 -4.16 -3.67
N SER A 94 -6.85 -2.89 -3.98
CA SER A 94 -5.76 -1.94 -4.15
C SER A 94 -5.28 -1.39 -2.82
N LEU A 95 -6.07 -1.52 -1.78
CA LEU A 95 -5.74 -1.06 -0.44
C LEU A 95 -6.27 -2.05 0.57
N ALA A 96 -5.47 -2.38 1.56
CA ALA A 96 -5.86 -3.30 2.61
C ALA A 96 -5.36 -2.78 3.95
N PHE A 97 -6.21 -2.81 4.96
CA PHE A 97 -5.81 -2.43 6.31
C PHE A 97 -5.11 -3.61 6.97
N LEU A 98 -4.14 -3.28 7.79
CA LEU A 98 -3.35 -4.28 8.51
C LEU A 98 -3.82 -4.36 9.96
N SER A 99 -3.89 -5.58 10.47
CA SER A 99 -4.15 -5.80 11.90
C SER A 99 -2.84 -5.60 12.66
N GLU A 100 -2.93 -4.88 13.76
CA GLU A 100 -1.76 -4.62 14.61
C GLU A 100 -2.03 -5.01 16.03
#